data_6f0eafb159946f431b60d5a347a9d913
#
_entry.id   6f0eafb159946f431b60d5a347a9d913
#
_cell.length_a   1.000
_cell.length_b   1.000
_cell.length_c   1.000
_cell.angle_alpha   90.00
_cell.angle_beta   90.00
_cell.angle_gamma   90.00
#
_symmetry.space_group_name_H-M   'P 1'
#
loop_
_entity.id
_entity.type
_entity.pdbx_description
1 polymer ?
#
loop_
_entity_poly.entity_id
_entity_poly.type
_entity_poly.pdbx_seq_one_letter_code
_entity_poly.pdbx_strand_id
1 'polypeptide(L)'
;MGTSGSWNISNSTINALLGLFIPLMGIGTMPALSALVIYAIFPILENTITALNGIDPSLEEAGVAFGMNKWERLKTFELPLAMPVIVSGIRTATVMIIGTATLAALVGAGGLGSFILLGIDRRNASLILIGAISSAVLAIVFNIVLKWMEKAKLHVVFLAFSLMFLGVGASYVPRLIPKQEKAHIVIAGKLGPEPEILMNMYKILIEENSDISVDIKPNFGKTDFLYQALKKGDIDIYPEFTGTITGSLLKPAPKLSNDSKKVFEAARDGIKKQDNLVLLKPMAYQNTYAIAVPENIAKEYGLETISDLKKVEDKLKAGFTLEFNDRDDGNRGLKSVYGLNLNVATMEPALRYSAIQSGDIQIMEVYSTDPEITKYKLKILKDDKHLFPPYQGAPLMKAELLKKYPELEKILNKLSGKITEEQMSKMNYEVGIEGKSAETVARDFLKQHGFISE
;
A
#
# COMPACT_ATOMS: atom_id res chain seq x y z
N MET A 1 -8.33 -4.65 34.59
CA MET A 1 -6.98 -4.53 34.00
C MET A 1 -6.74 -5.72 33.07
N GLY A 2 -7.30 -5.78 31.86
CA GLY A 2 -7.21 -6.97 31.01
C GLY A 2 -7.42 -6.73 29.50
N THR A 3 -7.69 -5.49 29.05
CA THR A 3 -8.11 -5.26 27.66
C THR A 3 -7.04 -4.63 26.73
N SER A 4 -5.97 -4.06 27.28
CA SER A 4 -4.91 -3.46 26.43
C SER A 4 -3.90 -4.47 25.90
N GLY A 5 -3.71 -5.60 26.58
CA GLY A 5 -2.75 -6.64 26.17
C GLY A 5 -3.26 -7.50 24.99
N SER A 6 -4.54 -7.77 24.90
CA SER A 6 -5.13 -8.62 23.86
C SER A 6 -5.15 -7.94 22.47
N TRP A 7 -5.33 -6.63 22.43
CA TRP A 7 -5.31 -5.84 21.18
C TRP A 7 -3.92 -5.78 20.53
N ASN A 8 -2.87 -5.66 21.31
CA ASN A 8 -1.49 -5.64 20.80
C ASN A 8 -1.05 -7.01 20.26
N ILE A 9 -1.48 -8.10 20.87
CA ILE A 9 -1.16 -9.46 20.41
C ILE A 9 -1.86 -9.76 19.10
N SER A 10 -3.13 -9.33 18.92
CA SER A 10 -3.90 -9.64 17.71
C SER A 10 -3.36 -8.95 16.45
N ASN A 11 -2.98 -7.68 16.55
CA ASN A 11 -2.42 -6.94 15.42
C ASN A 11 -1.00 -7.43 15.05
N SER A 12 -0.19 -7.81 16.04
CA SER A 12 1.13 -8.39 15.80
C SER A 12 1.04 -9.73 15.10
N THR A 13 0.03 -10.56 15.40
CA THR A 13 -0.18 -11.87 14.77
C THR A 13 -0.55 -11.75 13.30
N ILE A 14 -1.45 -10.83 12.94
CA ILE A 14 -1.80 -10.61 11.52
C ILE A 14 -0.62 -10.07 10.73
N ASN A 15 0.12 -9.10 11.29
CA ASN A 15 1.31 -8.57 10.62
C ASN A 15 2.39 -9.64 10.44
N ALA A 16 2.56 -10.56 11.41
CA ALA A 16 3.48 -11.68 11.29
C ALA A 16 3.01 -12.67 10.20
N LEU A 17 1.72 -12.98 10.12
CA LEU A 17 1.15 -13.84 9.07
C LEU A 17 1.29 -13.21 7.68
N LEU A 18 1.02 -11.91 7.55
CA LEU A 18 1.24 -11.19 6.29
C LEU A 18 2.72 -11.20 5.91
N GLY A 19 3.63 -10.97 6.87
CA GLY A 19 5.08 -11.06 6.66
C GLY A 19 5.54 -12.44 6.18
N LEU A 20 4.88 -13.52 6.63
CA LEU A 20 5.14 -14.89 6.19
C LEU A 20 4.56 -15.18 4.81
N PHE A 21 3.34 -14.72 4.51
CA PHE A 21 2.65 -15.06 3.27
C PHE A 21 3.06 -14.22 2.07
N ILE A 22 3.48 -12.97 2.27
CA ILE A 22 3.93 -12.10 1.16
C ILE A 22 5.08 -12.73 0.36
N PRO A 23 6.16 -13.26 0.97
CA PRO A 23 7.22 -13.93 0.24
C PRO A 23 6.77 -15.17 -0.54
N LEU A 24 5.73 -15.87 -0.07
CA LEU A 24 5.24 -17.11 -0.65
C LEU A 24 4.19 -16.90 -1.75
N MET A 25 3.26 -15.95 -1.51
CA MET A 25 2.06 -15.79 -2.34
C MET A 25 2.03 -14.48 -3.14
N GLY A 26 2.98 -13.55 -2.91
CA GLY A 26 2.95 -12.23 -3.51
C GLY A 26 2.24 -11.20 -2.62
N ILE A 27 1.98 -10.05 -3.22
CA ILE A 27 1.25 -8.94 -2.62
C ILE A 27 -0.16 -8.93 -3.19
N GLY A 28 -1.14 -8.51 -2.39
CA GLY A 28 -2.52 -8.38 -2.84
C GLY A 28 -3.52 -9.17 -2.02
N THR A 29 -4.60 -9.59 -2.67
CA THR A 29 -5.76 -10.19 -2.01
C THR A 29 -5.47 -11.57 -1.41
N MET A 30 -4.66 -12.41 -2.08
CA MET A 30 -4.43 -13.80 -1.65
C MET A 30 -3.72 -13.91 -0.30
N PRO A 31 -2.54 -13.27 -0.06
CA PRO A 31 -1.91 -13.35 1.26
C PRO A 31 -2.77 -12.72 2.36
N ALA A 32 -3.50 -11.63 2.03
CA ALA A 32 -4.40 -10.99 2.98
C ALA A 32 -5.55 -11.90 3.40
N LEU A 33 -6.23 -12.53 2.44
CA LEU A 33 -7.30 -13.49 2.73
C LEU A 33 -6.79 -14.70 3.52
N SER A 34 -5.64 -15.26 3.15
CA SER A 34 -5.04 -16.38 3.87
C SER A 34 -4.74 -16.04 5.33
N ALA A 35 -4.16 -14.87 5.59
CA ALA A 35 -3.90 -14.39 6.95
C ALA A 35 -5.19 -14.20 7.75
N LEU A 36 -6.22 -13.58 7.15
CA LEU A 36 -7.51 -13.34 7.80
C LEU A 36 -8.25 -14.65 8.07
N VAL A 37 -8.22 -15.62 7.16
CA VAL A 37 -8.84 -16.95 7.36
C VAL A 37 -8.19 -17.68 8.53
N ILE A 38 -6.85 -17.75 8.58
CA ILE A 38 -6.14 -18.40 9.70
C ILE A 38 -6.47 -17.69 11.01
N TYR A 39 -6.49 -16.37 11.00
CA TYR A 39 -6.83 -15.59 12.17
C TYR A 39 -8.27 -15.84 12.67
N ALA A 40 -9.21 -16.07 11.74
CA ALA A 40 -10.61 -16.37 12.06
C ALA A 40 -10.82 -17.77 12.63
N ILE A 41 -9.97 -18.74 12.27
CA ILE A 41 -10.13 -20.13 12.70
C ILE A 41 -10.06 -20.26 14.23
N PHE A 42 -9.21 -19.48 14.89
CA PHE A 42 -8.99 -19.62 16.34
C PHE A 42 -10.26 -19.41 17.16
N PRO A 43 -10.99 -18.27 17.09
CA PRO A 43 -12.20 -18.08 17.89
C PRO A 43 -13.32 -19.04 17.50
N ILE A 44 -13.40 -19.48 16.24
CA ILE A 44 -14.38 -20.46 15.79
C ILE A 44 -14.10 -21.82 16.43
N LEU A 45 -12.85 -22.28 16.39
CA LEU A 45 -12.42 -23.55 17.00
C LEU A 45 -12.63 -23.52 18.52
N GLU A 46 -12.19 -22.47 19.20
CA GLU A 46 -12.33 -22.36 20.65
C GLU A 46 -13.80 -22.45 21.08
N ASN A 47 -14.68 -21.71 20.42
CA ASN A 47 -16.11 -21.77 20.72
C ASN A 47 -16.73 -23.13 20.36
N THR A 48 -16.28 -23.75 19.26
CA THR A 48 -16.77 -25.09 18.86
C THR A 48 -16.38 -26.16 19.88
N ILE A 49 -15.12 -26.16 20.32
CA ILE A 49 -14.66 -27.09 21.34
C ILE A 49 -15.39 -26.86 22.66
N THR A 50 -15.53 -25.60 23.08
CA THR A 50 -16.27 -25.25 24.31
C THR A 50 -17.71 -25.69 24.23
N ALA A 51 -18.37 -25.51 23.08
CA ALA A 51 -19.75 -25.90 22.87
C ALA A 51 -19.97 -27.42 22.96
N LEU A 52 -19.08 -28.18 22.30
CA LEU A 52 -19.19 -29.64 22.33
C LEU A 52 -18.85 -30.23 23.70
N ASN A 53 -17.82 -29.70 24.38
CA ASN A 53 -17.45 -30.12 25.74
C ASN A 53 -18.50 -29.70 26.82
N GLY A 54 -19.33 -28.73 26.49
CA GLY A 54 -20.41 -28.25 27.39
C GLY A 54 -21.72 -29.08 27.30
N ILE A 55 -21.76 -30.08 26.44
CA ILE A 55 -22.93 -30.97 26.33
C ILE A 55 -22.98 -31.87 27.57
N ASP A 56 -24.17 -32.00 28.15
CA ASP A 56 -24.39 -32.84 29.34
C ASP A 56 -24.00 -34.30 29.04
N PRO A 57 -23.08 -34.89 29.81
CA PRO A 57 -22.66 -36.28 29.63
C PRO A 57 -23.83 -37.29 29.67
N SER A 58 -24.90 -36.95 30.40
CA SER A 58 -26.09 -37.81 30.47
C SER A 58 -26.79 -37.98 29.11
N LEU A 59 -26.74 -36.96 28.25
CA LEU A 59 -27.25 -37.03 26.87
C LEU A 59 -26.37 -37.94 25.99
N GLU A 60 -25.08 -37.92 26.19
CA GLU A 60 -24.17 -38.81 25.48
C GLU A 60 -24.41 -40.27 25.89
N GLU A 61 -24.54 -40.56 27.20
CA GLU A 61 -24.85 -41.88 27.74
C GLU A 61 -26.19 -42.39 27.22
N ALA A 62 -27.21 -41.53 27.23
CA ALA A 62 -28.53 -41.88 26.68
C ALA A 62 -28.43 -42.24 25.17
N GLY A 63 -27.72 -41.42 24.39
CA GLY A 63 -27.49 -41.72 22.97
C GLY A 63 -26.82 -43.07 22.73
N VAL A 64 -25.83 -43.44 23.54
CA VAL A 64 -25.18 -44.75 23.49
C VAL A 64 -26.17 -45.84 23.87
N ALA A 65 -26.97 -45.66 24.94
CA ALA A 65 -27.99 -46.63 25.40
C ALA A 65 -29.05 -46.89 24.33
N PHE A 66 -29.42 -45.89 23.52
CA PHE A 66 -30.29 -46.06 22.36
C PHE A 66 -29.62 -46.64 21.12
N GLY A 67 -28.34 -47.06 21.22
CA GLY A 67 -27.58 -47.65 20.09
C GLY A 67 -27.16 -46.66 19.01
N MET A 68 -27.18 -45.37 19.27
CA MET A 68 -26.78 -44.35 18.31
C MET A 68 -25.25 -44.40 18.08
N ASN A 69 -24.84 -44.42 16.83
CA ASN A 69 -23.42 -44.22 16.47
C ASN A 69 -22.97 -42.77 16.62
N LYS A 70 -21.67 -42.49 16.55
CA LYS A 70 -21.11 -41.16 16.73
C LYS A 70 -21.71 -40.11 15.76
N TRP A 71 -21.96 -40.49 14.51
CA TRP A 71 -22.55 -39.60 13.51
C TRP A 71 -24.01 -39.27 13.77
N GLU A 72 -24.77 -40.28 14.28
CA GLU A 72 -26.15 -40.09 14.67
C GLU A 72 -26.27 -39.16 15.87
N ARG A 73 -25.43 -39.34 16.90
CA ARG A 73 -25.34 -38.42 18.05
C ARG A 73 -24.99 -37.02 17.64
N LEU A 74 -23.92 -36.88 16.83
CA LEU A 74 -23.49 -35.57 16.35
C LEU A 74 -24.59 -34.81 15.62
N LYS A 75 -25.35 -35.46 14.75
CA LYS A 75 -26.43 -34.81 13.98
C LYS A 75 -27.71 -34.57 14.78
N THR A 76 -28.03 -35.47 15.70
CA THR A 76 -29.32 -35.49 16.38
C THR A 76 -29.36 -34.48 17.53
N PHE A 77 -28.30 -34.38 18.32
CA PHE A 77 -28.32 -33.50 19.49
C PHE A 77 -27.02 -32.71 19.70
N GLU A 78 -25.81 -33.28 19.42
CA GLU A 78 -24.58 -32.58 19.74
C GLU A 78 -24.44 -31.29 18.91
N LEU A 79 -24.58 -31.38 17.58
CA LEU A 79 -24.46 -30.21 16.69
C LEU A 79 -25.62 -29.21 16.87
N PRO A 80 -26.91 -29.63 16.97
CA PRO A 80 -27.98 -28.69 17.26
C PRO A 80 -27.81 -27.93 18.57
N LEU A 81 -27.36 -28.59 19.64
CA LEU A 81 -27.11 -27.94 20.94
C LEU A 81 -25.87 -27.03 20.91
N ALA A 82 -24.81 -27.40 20.20
CA ALA A 82 -23.62 -26.63 20.09
C ALA A 82 -23.74 -25.42 19.13
N MET A 83 -24.68 -25.45 18.18
CA MET A 83 -24.80 -24.49 17.10
C MET A 83 -24.89 -23.02 17.54
N PRO A 84 -25.65 -22.65 18.57
CA PRO A 84 -25.71 -21.25 19.04
C PRO A 84 -24.35 -20.71 19.47
N VAL A 85 -23.54 -21.55 20.14
CA VAL A 85 -22.18 -21.15 20.58
C VAL A 85 -21.22 -21.13 19.42
N ILE A 86 -21.32 -22.06 18.46
CA ILE A 86 -20.54 -22.05 17.22
C ILE A 86 -20.81 -20.78 16.41
N VAL A 87 -22.08 -20.42 16.23
CA VAL A 87 -22.46 -19.17 15.52
C VAL A 87 -21.95 -17.93 16.27
N SER A 88 -21.95 -17.97 17.60
CA SER A 88 -21.33 -16.90 18.40
C SER A 88 -19.83 -16.78 18.14
N GLY A 89 -19.12 -17.90 18.00
CA GLY A 89 -17.71 -17.94 17.60
C GLY A 89 -17.48 -17.33 16.20
N ILE A 90 -18.33 -17.70 15.23
CA ILE A 90 -18.31 -17.14 13.88
C ILE A 90 -18.58 -15.63 13.91
N ARG A 91 -19.52 -15.18 14.73
CA ARG A 91 -19.81 -13.75 14.92
C ARG A 91 -18.60 -12.99 15.46
N THR A 92 -17.96 -13.51 16.49
CA THR A 92 -16.75 -12.92 17.07
C THR A 92 -15.64 -12.83 16.03
N ALA A 93 -15.37 -13.92 15.32
CA ALA A 93 -14.39 -13.96 14.23
C ALA A 93 -14.70 -12.91 13.14
N THR A 94 -15.96 -12.81 12.72
CA THR A 94 -16.39 -11.87 11.67
C THR A 94 -16.16 -10.41 12.08
N VAL A 95 -16.53 -10.03 13.30
CA VAL A 95 -16.30 -8.66 13.80
C VAL A 95 -14.82 -8.35 13.90
N MET A 96 -14.03 -9.31 14.40
CA MET A 96 -12.56 -9.18 14.46
C MET A 96 -11.95 -9.01 13.06
N ILE A 97 -12.36 -9.82 12.08
CA ILE A 97 -11.86 -9.73 10.70
C ILE A 97 -12.20 -8.38 10.08
N ILE A 98 -13.43 -7.89 10.23
CA ILE A 98 -13.82 -6.58 9.66
C ILE A 98 -12.96 -5.47 10.26
N GLY A 99 -12.69 -5.49 11.57
CA GLY A 99 -11.82 -4.54 12.24
C GLY A 99 -10.37 -4.59 11.76
N THR A 100 -9.86 -5.77 11.46
CA THR A 100 -8.46 -5.99 11.02
C THR A 100 -8.28 -5.98 9.51
N ALA A 101 -9.35 -6.11 8.72
CA ALA A 101 -9.30 -6.07 7.25
C ALA A 101 -8.79 -4.72 6.70
N THR A 102 -8.84 -3.65 7.51
CA THR A 102 -8.20 -2.38 7.16
C THR A 102 -6.69 -2.52 6.99
N LEU A 103 -6.04 -3.44 7.71
CA LEU A 103 -4.62 -3.75 7.58
C LEU A 103 -4.31 -4.46 6.25
N ALA A 104 -5.26 -5.18 5.68
CA ALA A 104 -5.11 -5.82 4.38
C ALA A 104 -4.89 -4.80 3.24
N ALA A 105 -5.41 -3.59 3.39
CA ALA A 105 -5.16 -2.50 2.45
C ALA A 105 -3.68 -2.10 2.39
N LEU A 106 -2.92 -2.25 3.49
CA LEU A 106 -1.47 -1.98 3.53
C LEU A 106 -0.67 -2.89 2.61
N VAL A 107 -1.19 -4.05 2.28
CA VAL A 107 -0.54 -5.04 1.40
C VAL A 107 -1.21 -5.10 0.02
N GLY A 108 -1.92 -4.04 -0.37
CA GLY A 108 -2.54 -3.93 -1.69
C GLY A 108 -3.79 -4.78 -1.92
N ALA A 109 -4.42 -5.29 -0.85
CA ALA A 109 -5.65 -6.09 -0.96
C ALA A 109 -6.92 -5.25 -1.22
N GLY A 110 -6.83 -3.94 -1.13
CA GLY A 110 -7.96 -3.04 -1.37
C GLY A 110 -9.00 -3.02 -0.24
N GLY A 111 -10.27 -2.78 -0.61
CA GLY A 111 -11.39 -2.75 0.32
C GLY A 111 -11.58 -1.41 1.05
N LEU A 112 -12.43 -1.41 2.10
CA LEU A 112 -12.76 -0.18 2.86
C LEU A 112 -11.54 0.45 3.56
N GLY A 113 -10.54 -0.35 3.89
CA GLY A 113 -9.26 0.12 4.45
C GLY A 113 -8.49 1.05 3.52
N SER A 114 -8.65 0.90 2.20
CA SER A 114 -8.01 1.78 1.23
C SER A 114 -8.48 3.23 1.33
N PHE A 115 -9.75 3.48 1.68
CA PHE A 115 -10.26 4.83 1.92
C PHE A 115 -9.59 5.46 3.13
N ILE A 116 -9.35 4.68 4.20
CA ILE A 116 -8.66 5.15 5.41
C ILE A 116 -7.21 5.51 5.06
N LEU A 117 -6.48 4.63 4.39
CA LEU A 117 -5.09 4.87 3.98
C LEU A 117 -4.99 6.07 3.04
N LEU A 118 -5.85 6.13 2.02
CA LEU A 118 -5.89 7.26 1.09
C LEU A 118 -6.21 8.58 1.80
N GLY A 119 -7.12 8.53 2.78
CA GLY A 119 -7.47 9.68 3.60
C GLY A 119 -6.31 10.16 4.47
N ILE A 120 -5.53 9.24 5.05
CA ILE A 120 -4.31 9.55 5.79
C ILE A 120 -3.28 10.18 4.86
N ASP A 121 -3.03 9.57 3.71
CA ASP A 121 -2.05 10.02 2.71
C ASP A 121 -2.41 11.41 2.17
N ARG A 122 -3.68 11.63 1.83
CA ARG A 122 -4.18 12.91 1.32
C ARG A 122 -4.58 13.92 2.41
N ARG A 123 -4.41 13.57 3.70
CA ARG A 123 -4.88 14.37 4.85
C ARG A 123 -6.33 14.80 4.73
N ASN A 124 -7.14 13.93 4.19
CA ASN A 124 -8.55 14.14 3.97
C ASN A 124 -9.38 13.39 5.02
N ALA A 125 -9.81 14.11 6.05
CA ALA A 125 -10.60 13.55 7.14
C ALA A 125 -11.91 12.92 6.67
N SER A 126 -12.51 13.44 5.59
CA SER A 126 -13.75 12.87 5.02
C SER A 126 -13.55 11.47 4.49
N LEU A 127 -12.43 11.19 3.79
CA LEU A 127 -12.10 9.84 3.32
C LEU A 127 -11.84 8.87 4.47
N ILE A 128 -11.15 9.33 5.53
CA ILE A 128 -10.93 8.53 6.75
C ILE A 128 -12.27 8.16 7.39
N LEU A 129 -13.15 9.16 7.54
CA LEU A 129 -14.47 8.95 8.13
C LEU A 129 -15.35 8.02 7.28
N ILE A 130 -15.34 8.17 5.95
CA ILE A 130 -16.08 7.28 5.04
C ILE A 130 -15.62 5.84 5.23
N GLY A 131 -14.31 5.59 5.20
CA GLY A 131 -13.77 4.24 5.39
C GLY A 131 -14.08 3.67 6.78
N ALA A 132 -13.91 4.45 7.84
CA ALA A 132 -14.14 4.04 9.21
C ALA A 132 -15.64 3.78 9.50
N ILE A 133 -16.51 4.71 9.12
CA ILE A 133 -17.97 4.57 9.32
C ILE A 133 -18.52 3.39 8.50
N SER A 134 -18.09 3.26 7.23
CA SER A 134 -18.54 2.14 6.39
C SER A 134 -18.11 0.79 6.96
N SER A 135 -16.88 0.68 7.48
CA SER A 135 -16.39 -0.53 8.15
C SER A 135 -17.17 -0.82 9.44
N ALA A 136 -17.47 0.20 10.24
CA ALA A 136 -18.26 0.06 11.46
C ALA A 136 -19.72 -0.38 11.16
N VAL A 137 -20.35 0.24 10.16
CA VAL A 137 -21.71 -0.14 9.72
C VAL A 137 -21.72 -1.60 9.25
N LEU A 138 -20.73 -1.99 8.44
CA LEU A 138 -20.61 -3.37 7.96
C LEU A 138 -20.48 -4.35 9.14
N ALA A 139 -19.62 -4.05 10.12
CA ALA A 139 -19.44 -4.87 11.31
C ALA A 139 -20.75 -4.99 12.14
N ILE A 140 -21.48 -3.88 12.31
CA ILE A 140 -22.76 -3.86 13.02
C ILE A 140 -23.80 -4.71 12.29
N VAL A 141 -23.93 -4.57 10.97
CA VAL A 141 -24.89 -5.35 10.18
C VAL A 141 -24.60 -6.85 10.30
N PHE A 142 -23.34 -7.26 10.10
CA PHE A 142 -22.97 -8.67 10.28
C PHE A 142 -23.21 -9.16 11.71
N ASN A 143 -22.87 -8.36 12.70
CA ASN A 143 -23.11 -8.70 14.10
C ASN A 143 -24.61 -8.94 14.39
N ILE A 144 -25.50 -8.09 13.87
CA ILE A 144 -26.97 -8.23 14.05
C ILE A 144 -27.46 -9.50 13.35
N VAL A 145 -27.05 -9.70 12.08
CA VAL A 145 -27.48 -10.88 11.31
C VAL A 145 -27.04 -12.18 12.00
N LEU A 146 -25.76 -12.27 12.38
CA LEU A 146 -25.22 -13.47 13.03
C LEU A 146 -25.83 -13.68 14.41
N LYS A 147 -26.12 -12.62 15.20
CA LYS A 147 -26.82 -12.71 16.46
C LYS A 147 -28.24 -13.24 16.28
N TRP A 148 -28.92 -12.87 15.20
CA TRP A 148 -30.24 -13.44 14.88
C TRP A 148 -30.11 -14.93 14.52
N MET A 149 -29.06 -15.32 13.79
CA MET A 149 -28.79 -16.71 13.43
C MET A 149 -28.45 -17.60 14.63
N GLU A 150 -27.92 -17.09 15.73
CA GLU A 150 -27.68 -17.85 16.98
C GLU A 150 -28.96 -18.50 17.53
N LYS A 151 -30.09 -17.85 17.30
CA LYS A 151 -31.42 -18.33 17.77
C LYS A 151 -32.23 -19.07 16.69
N ALA A 152 -31.69 -19.14 15.47
CA ALA A 152 -32.36 -19.74 14.34
C ALA A 152 -32.24 -21.28 14.37
N LYS A 153 -33.20 -21.96 13.77
CA LYS A 153 -33.15 -23.43 13.63
C LYS A 153 -31.95 -23.82 12.72
N LEU A 154 -31.35 -24.96 13.00
CA LEU A 154 -30.14 -25.44 12.31
C LEU A 154 -30.24 -25.37 10.78
N HIS A 155 -31.38 -25.80 10.20
CA HIS A 155 -31.57 -25.75 8.75
C HIS A 155 -31.59 -24.31 8.19
N VAL A 156 -32.05 -23.32 8.95
CA VAL A 156 -32.06 -21.91 8.57
C VAL A 156 -30.62 -21.37 8.55
N VAL A 157 -29.84 -21.76 9.56
CA VAL A 157 -28.39 -21.40 9.62
C VAL A 157 -27.64 -21.94 8.39
N PHE A 158 -27.83 -23.23 8.09
CA PHE A 158 -27.20 -23.84 6.90
C PHE A 158 -27.67 -23.19 5.59
N LEU A 159 -28.96 -22.88 5.48
CA LEU A 159 -29.49 -22.21 4.29
C LEU A 159 -28.87 -20.81 4.11
N ALA A 160 -28.78 -20.05 5.20
CA ALA A 160 -28.20 -18.71 5.17
C ALA A 160 -26.72 -18.72 4.76
N PHE A 161 -25.92 -19.63 5.33
CA PHE A 161 -24.52 -19.80 4.90
C PHE A 161 -24.41 -20.28 3.46
N SER A 162 -25.26 -21.23 3.03
CA SER A 162 -25.26 -21.70 1.65
C SER A 162 -25.59 -20.57 0.66
N LEU A 163 -26.59 -19.74 0.96
CA LEU A 163 -26.93 -18.58 0.14
C LEU A 163 -25.80 -17.55 0.11
N MET A 164 -25.13 -17.32 1.24
CA MET A 164 -23.99 -16.42 1.30
C MET A 164 -22.82 -16.95 0.46
N PHE A 165 -22.48 -18.24 0.55
CA PHE A 165 -21.46 -18.87 -0.28
C PHE A 165 -21.83 -18.84 -1.77
N LEU A 166 -23.08 -19.11 -2.12
CA LEU A 166 -23.58 -19.00 -3.50
C LEU A 166 -23.49 -17.55 -4.01
N GLY A 167 -23.85 -16.57 -3.20
CA GLY A 167 -23.74 -15.16 -3.54
C GLY A 167 -22.30 -14.71 -3.80
N VAL A 168 -21.38 -15.12 -2.91
CA VAL A 168 -19.94 -14.90 -3.11
C VAL A 168 -19.46 -15.65 -4.34
N GLY A 169 -19.79 -16.93 -4.52
CA GLY A 169 -19.44 -17.73 -5.69
C GLY A 169 -19.96 -17.08 -6.99
N ALA A 170 -21.21 -16.65 -7.00
CA ALA A 170 -21.80 -15.98 -8.15
C ALA A 170 -21.10 -14.67 -8.53
N SER A 171 -20.54 -13.95 -7.56
CA SER A 171 -19.75 -12.74 -7.81
C SER A 171 -18.42 -13.01 -8.54
N TYR A 172 -17.92 -14.25 -8.51
CA TYR A 172 -16.74 -14.70 -9.25
C TYR A 172 -17.05 -15.26 -10.64
N VAL A 173 -18.31 -15.63 -10.91
CA VAL A 173 -18.71 -16.20 -12.23
C VAL A 173 -18.35 -15.29 -13.41
N PRO A 174 -18.55 -13.94 -13.36
CA PRO A 174 -18.12 -13.08 -14.46
C PRO A 174 -16.60 -13.10 -14.73
N ARG A 175 -15.79 -13.48 -13.73
CA ARG A 175 -14.33 -13.61 -13.87
C ARG A 175 -13.92 -14.95 -14.49
N LEU A 176 -14.81 -15.95 -14.45
CA LEU A 176 -14.59 -17.28 -15.03
C LEU A 176 -15.07 -17.38 -16.49
N ILE A 177 -15.90 -16.43 -16.95
CA ILE A 177 -16.29 -16.34 -18.36
C ILE A 177 -15.08 -15.77 -19.10
N PRO A 178 -14.48 -16.51 -20.07
CA PRO A 178 -13.42 -15.95 -20.88
C PRO A 178 -14.01 -14.75 -21.66
N LYS A 179 -13.77 -13.54 -21.17
CA LYS A 179 -13.86 -12.37 -22.00
C LYS A 179 -12.84 -12.61 -23.12
N GLN A 180 -13.25 -12.45 -24.37
CA GLN A 180 -12.31 -12.28 -25.45
C GLN A 180 -11.25 -11.29 -24.97
N GLU A 181 -10.04 -11.77 -24.68
CA GLU A 181 -8.99 -10.98 -24.03
C GLU A 181 -8.61 -9.84 -24.99
N LYS A 182 -9.27 -8.70 -24.84
CA LYS A 182 -8.62 -7.44 -25.22
C LYS A 182 -7.33 -7.42 -24.42
N ALA A 183 -6.24 -7.12 -25.11
CA ALA A 183 -4.97 -6.91 -24.46
C ALA A 183 -5.18 -6.05 -23.21
N HIS A 184 -4.77 -6.55 -22.05
CA HIS A 184 -5.03 -5.91 -20.77
C HIS A 184 -3.75 -5.85 -19.95
N ILE A 185 -3.47 -4.70 -19.35
CA ILE A 185 -2.32 -4.48 -18.47
C ILE A 185 -2.75 -3.75 -17.20
N VAL A 186 -2.00 -4.00 -16.13
CA VAL A 186 -2.20 -3.38 -14.82
C VAL A 186 -1.03 -2.46 -14.52
N ILE A 187 -1.33 -1.18 -14.29
CA ILE A 187 -0.35 -0.17 -13.86
C ILE A 187 -0.58 0.16 -12.39
N ALA A 188 0.46 0.05 -11.58
CA ALA A 188 0.39 0.42 -10.17
C ALA A 188 1.27 1.64 -9.85
N GLY A 189 1.07 2.24 -8.68
CA GLY A 189 1.88 3.37 -8.23
C GLY A 189 2.09 3.37 -6.73
N LYS A 190 3.18 4.02 -6.32
CA LYS A 190 3.49 4.31 -4.92
C LYS A 190 2.44 5.28 -4.34
N LEU A 191 2.53 5.52 -3.04
CA LEU A 191 1.73 6.53 -2.35
C LEU A 191 2.07 7.93 -2.88
N GLY A 192 1.06 8.79 -2.98
CA GLY A 192 1.21 10.20 -3.30
C GLY A 192 0.66 10.62 -4.67
N PRO A 193 0.54 11.95 -4.90
CA PRO A 193 -0.06 12.50 -6.10
C PRO A 193 0.77 12.23 -7.36
N GLU A 194 2.08 12.32 -7.31
CA GLU A 194 2.95 12.17 -8.47
C GLU A 194 2.87 10.78 -9.12
N PRO A 195 3.00 9.66 -8.39
CA PRO A 195 2.80 8.34 -8.98
C PRO A 195 1.41 8.16 -9.57
N GLU A 196 0.37 8.74 -8.95
CA GLU A 196 -1.00 8.65 -9.44
C GLU A 196 -1.19 9.43 -10.75
N ILE A 197 -0.59 10.61 -10.88
CA ILE A 197 -0.56 11.39 -12.12
C ILE A 197 0.13 10.61 -13.23
N LEU A 198 1.32 10.06 -12.95
CA LEU A 198 2.09 9.30 -13.93
C LEU A 198 1.37 8.04 -14.40
N MET A 199 0.73 7.29 -13.50
CA MET A 199 -0.07 6.12 -13.88
C MET A 199 -1.21 6.51 -14.84
N ASN A 200 -1.90 7.62 -14.56
CA ASN A 200 -2.96 8.11 -15.41
C ASN A 200 -2.41 8.58 -16.77
N MET A 201 -1.25 9.23 -16.81
CA MET A 201 -0.58 9.57 -18.08
C MET A 201 -0.26 8.33 -18.90
N TYR A 202 0.30 7.30 -18.28
CA TYR A 202 0.61 6.03 -18.96
C TYR A 202 -0.65 5.36 -19.48
N LYS A 203 -1.70 5.27 -18.65
CA LYS A 203 -3.01 4.72 -19.05
C LYS A 203 -3.56 5.46 -20.25
N ILE A 204 -3.70 6.77 -20.19
CA ILE A 204 -4.27 7.59 -21.24
C ILE A 204 -3.47 7.43 -22.55
N LEU A 205 -2.14 7.49 -22.48
CA LEU A 205 -1.29 7.33 -23.65
C LEU A 205 -1.42 5.95 -24.28
N ILE A 206 -1.54 4.89 -23.49
CA ILE A 206 -1.68 3.52 -24.00
C ILE A 206 -3.05 3.34 -24.66
N GLU A 207 -4.11 3.71 -23.96
CA GLU A 207 -5.49 3.53 -24.45
C GLU A 207 -5.81 4.39 -25.68
N GLU A 208 -5.20 5.58 -25.81
CA GLU A 208 -5.37 6.45 -26.99
C GLU A 208 -4.52 6.01 -28.21
N ASN A 209 -3.48 5.19 -28.02
CA ASN A 209 -2.57 4.81 -29.09
C ASN A 209 -2.50 3.29 -29.34
N SER A 210 -3.35 2.51 -28.69
CA SER A 210 -3.43 1.05 -28.88
C SER A 210 -4.81 0.51 -28.46
N ASP A 211 -5.08 -0.75 -28.76
CA ASP A 211 -6.30 -1.47 -28.32
C ASP A 211 -6.12 -2.12 -26.94
N ILE A 212 -5.05 -1.77 -26.20
CA ILE A 212 -4.76 -2.30 -24.88
C ILE A 212 -5.58 -1.55 -23.83
N SER A 213 -6.36 -2.28 -23.04
CA SER A 213 -7.07 -1.72 -21.88
C SER A 213 -6.14 -1.67 -20.66
N VAL A 214 -6.28 -0.65 -19.83
CA VAL A 214 -5.42 -0.43 -18.67
C VAL A 214 -6.22 -0.27 -17.39
N ASP A 215 -5.94 -1.12 -16.41
CA ASP A 215 -6.38 -0.90 -15.03
C ASP A 215 -5.26 -0.23 -14.22
N ILE A 216 -5.62 0.72 -13.39
CA ILE A 216 -4.68 1.38 -12.48
C ILE A 216 -4.94 0.96 -11.03
N LYS A 217 -3.85 0.76 -10.28
CA LYS A 217 -3.85 0.47 -8.84
C LYS A 217 -3.07 1.58 -8.11
N PRO A 218 -3.72 2.71 -7.77
CA PRO A 218 -3.08 3.78 -7.03
C PRO A 218 -2.82 3.38 -5.59
N ASN A 219 -1.82 4.01 -4.96
CA ASN A 219 -1.47 3.78 -3.56
C ASN A 219 -1.26 2.29 -3.23
N PHE A 220 -0.63 1.56 -4.15
CA PHE A 220 -0.48 0.11 -4.05
C PHE A 220 0.52 -0.31 -2.97
N GLY A 221 1.48 0.55 -2.63
CA GLY A 221 2.45 0.28 -1.57
C GLY A 221 3.76 1.07 -1.72
N LYS A 222 4.75 0.66 -0.94
CA LYS A 222 6.12 1.23 -0.97
C LYS A 222 6.98 0.55 -2.03
N THR A 223 8.20 1.03 -2.23
CA THR A 223 9.16 0.57 -3.25
C THR A 223 9.27 -0.95 -3.33
N ASP A 224 9.56 -1.63 -2.21
CA ASP A 224 9.76 -3.08 -2.20
C ASP A 224 8.49 -3.85 -2.60
N PHE A 225 7.31 -3.35 -2.20
CA PHE A 225 6.03 -3.99 -2.54
C PHE A 225 5.77 -3.96 -4.04
N LEU A 226 5.91 -2.79 -4.68
CA LEU A 226 5.72 -2.65 -6.13
C LEU A 226 6.75 -3.49 -6.91
N TYR A 227 8.00 -3.45 -6.47
CA TYR A 227 9.06 -4.22 -7.10
C TYR A 227 8.80 -5.73 -7.07
N GLN A 228 8.38 -6.27 -5.90
CA GLN A 228 8.02 -7.69 -5.79
C GLN A 228 6.76 -8.02 -6.59
N ALA A 229 5.73 -7.15 -6.56
CA ALA A 229 4.52 -7.32 -7.36
C ALA A 229 4.80 -7.36 -8.87
N LEU A 230 5.69 -6.48 -9.35
CA LEU A 230 6.14 -6.50 -10.74
C LEU A 230 6.85 -7.81 -11.08
N LYS A 231 7.79 -8.24 -10.25
CA LYS A 231 8.54 -9.51 -10.47
C LYS A 231 7.62 -10.72 -10.53
N LYS A 232 6.59 -10.78 -9.68
CA LYS A 232 5.61 -11.87 -9.65
C LYS A 232 4.56 -11.79 -10.76
N GLY A 233 4.35 -10.61 -11.36
CA GLY A 233 3.35 -10.40 -12.40
C GLY A 233 1.97 -10.03 -11.86
N ASP A 234 1.88 -9.56 -10.60
CA ASP A 234 0.66 -9.01 -10.01
C ASP A 234 0.32 -7.62 -10.59
N ILE A 235 1.34 -6.95 -11.15
CA ILE A 235 1.28 -5.72 -11.91
C ILE A 235 2.22 -5.81 -13.12
N ASP A 236 1.99 -4.99 -14.14
CA ASP A 236 2.76 -5.02 -15.40
C ASP A 236 3.72 -3.84 -15.54
N ILE A 237 3.32 -2.67 -15.06
CA ILE A 237 4.11 -1.43 -15.16
C ILE A 237 3.93 -0.63 -13.87
N TYR A 238 4.99 0.06 -13.44
CA TYR A 238 4.86 1.15 -12.48
C TYR A 238 5.91 2.23 -12.72
N PRO A 239 5.63 3.51 -12.36
CA PRO A 239 6.64 4.57 -12.41
C PRO A 239 7.66 4.36 -11.29
N GLU A 240 8.92 4.22 -11.66
CA GLU A 240 10.04 4.10 -10.73
C GLU A 240 11.07 5.19 -11.00
N PHE A 241 11.95 5.42 -10.03
CA PHE A 241 12.96 6.47 -10.09
C PHE A 241 14.36 5.88 -10.21
N THR A 242 15.18 6.48 -11.05
CA THR A 242 16.56 6.01 -11.34
C THR A 242 17.40 5.89 -10.07
N GLY A 243 17.34 6.89 -9.18
CA GLY A 243 18.05 6.86 -7.89
C GLY A 243 17.55 5.80 -6.93
N THR A 244 16.23 5.49 -6.95
CA THR A 244 15.67 4.39 -6.14
C THR A 244 16.20 3.04 -6.62
N ILE A 245 16.27 2.84 -7.94
CA ILE A 245 16.80 1.59 -8.50
C ILE A 245 18.26 1.40 -8.06
N THR A 246 19.10 2.41 -8.26
CA THR A 246 20.53 2.31 -7.92
C THR A 246 20.80 2.26 -6.42
N GLY A 247 20.02 2.99 -5.61
CA GLY A 247 20.24 3.09 -4.17
C GLY A 247 19.57 2.02 -3.32
N SER A 248 18.50 1.37 -3.82
CA SER A 248 17.71 0.43 -3.02
C SER A 248 17.51 -0.94 -3.66
N LEU A 249 17.28 -1.00 -4.98
CA LEU A 249 16.85 -2.23 -5.64
C LEU A 249 18.01 -3.08 -6.15
N LEU A 250 19.10 -2.45 -6.61
CA LEU A 250 20.27 -3.19 -7.11
C LEU A 250 21.11 -3.76 -5.97
N LYS A 251 21.52 -5.00 -6.12
CA LYS A 251 22.39 -5.70 -5.17
C LYS A 251 23.54 -6.42 -5.90
N PRO A 252 24.81 -6.02 -5.69
CA PRO A 252 25.24 -4.86 -4.87
C PRO A 252 24.84 -3.52 -5.48
N ALA A 253 24.61 -2.52 -4.63
CA ALA A 253 24.33 -1.17 -5.08
C ALA A 253 25.56 -0.61 -5.84
N PRO A 254 25.37 0.05 -7.00
CA PRO A 254 26.45 0.68 -7.71
C PRO A 254 27.00 1.89 -6.94
N LYS A 255 28.21 2.34 -7.28
CA LYS A 255 28.75 3.57 -6.71
C LYS A 255 27.84 4.75 -7.05
N LEU A 256 27.52 5.56 -6.05
CA LEU A 256 26.70 6.76 -6.22
C LEU A 256 27.34 7.71 -7.23
N SER A 257 26.51 8.33 -8.06
CA SER A 257 26.91 9.33 -9.07
C SER A 257 25.89 10.47 -9.06
N ASN A 258 26.35 11.70 -9.32
CA ASN A 258 25.51 12.88 -9.47
C ASN A 258 25.21 13.21 -10.95
N ASP A 259 25.72 12.40 -11.87
CA ASP A 259 25.45 12.51 -13.30
C ASP A 259 24.19 11.70 -13.65
N SER A 260 23.10 12.39 -14.00
CA SER A 260 21.81 11.78 -14.33
C SER A 260 21.90 10.69 -15.42
N LYS A 261 22.77 10.91 -16.44
CA LYS A 261 22.96 9.92 -17.51
C LYS A 261 23.59 8.64 -16.97
N LYS A 262 24.64 8.78 -16.16
CA LYS A 262 25.32 7.62 -15.55
C LYS A 262 24.40 6.87 -14.58
N VAL A 263 23.60 7.61 -13.79
CA VAL A 263 22.62 6.99 -12.88
C VAL A 263 21.55 6.25 -13.66
N PHE A 264 21.02 6.82 -14.75
CA PHE A 264 20.07 6.14 -15.61
C PHE A 264 20.66 4.89 -16.27
N GLU A 265 21.85 4.96 -16.84
CA GLU A 265 22.52 3.81 -17.46
C GLU A 265 22.76 2.70 -16.45
N ALA A 266 23.25 3.04 -15.26
CA ALA A 266 23.44 2.07 -14.16
C ALA A 266 22.12 1.43 -13.71
N ALA A 267 21.05 2.22 -13.57
CA ALA A 267 19.73 1.73 -13.21
C ALA A 267 19.17 0.80 -14.28
N ARG A 268 19.17 1.22 -15.55
CA ARG A 268 18.66 0.45 -16.70
C ARG A 268 19.39 -0.88 -16.86
N ASP A 269 20.71 -0.83 -16.92
CA ASP A 269 21.52 -2.02 -17.21
C ASP A 269 21.55 -2.96 -16.00
N GLY A 270 21.63 -2.39 -14.79
CA GLY A 270 21.63 -3.15 -13.54
C GLY A 270 20.32 -3.91 -13.33
N ILE A 271 19.15 -3.25 -13.46
CA ILE A 271 17.86 -3.89 -13.22
C ILE A 271 17.52 -4.91 -14.33
N LYS A 272 18.00 -4.66 -15.56
CA LYS A 272 17.88 -5.59 -16.66
C LYS A 272 18.69 -6.88 -16.40
N LYS A 273 19.92 -6.71 -15.92
CA LYS A 273 20.80 -7.85 -15.59
C LYS A 273 20.31 -8.64 -14.39
N GLN A 274 19.84 -7.94 -13.36
CA GLN A 274 19.46 -8.56 -12.08
C GLN A 274 18.15 -9.34 -12.18
N ASP A 275 17.09 -8.75 -12.75
CA ASP A 275 15.73 -9.29 -12.72
C ASP A 275 15.01 -9.30 -14.08
N ASN A 276 15.72 -9.08 -15.17
CA ASN A 276 15.14 -9.00 -16.53
C ASN A 276 14.00 -7.97 -16.67
N LEU A 277 14.11 -6.86 -15.92
CA LEU A 277 13.19 -5.74 -16.02
C LEU A 277 13.72 -4.68 -16.98
N VAL A 278 12.83 -3.93 -17.61
CA VAL A 278 13.16 -2.86 -18.55
C VAL A 278 12.75 -1.53 -17.95
N LEU A 279 13.72 -0.64 -17.78
CA LEU A 279 13.50 0.76 -17.46
C LEU A 279 13.54 1.56 -18.77
N LEU A 280 12.41 2.20 -19.12
CA LEU A 280 12.33 3.05 -20.31
C LEU A 280 13.05 4.38 -20.08
N LYS A 281 13.08 5.22 -21.11
CA LYS A 281 13.76 6.52 -21.04
C LYS A 281 13.07 7.44 -20.02
N PRO A 282 13.83 8.14 -19.16
CA PRO A 282 13.27 8.95 -18.10
C PRO A 282 12.70 10.28 -18.61
N MET A 283 11.83 10.85 -17.80
CA MET A 283 11.36 12.23 -17.93
C MET A 283 12.44 13.23 -17.55
N ALA A 284 12.23 14.53 -17.82
CA ALA A 284 13.27 15.54 -17.58
C ALA A 284 13.40 15.91 -16.10
N TYR A 285 12.28 15.90 -15.33
CA TYR A 285 12.29 16.36 -13.96
C TYR A 285 13.04 15.42 -13.02
N GLN A 286 13.53 16.00 -11.92
CA GLN A 286 14.13 15.31 -10.81
C GLN A 286 13.15 15.29 -9.64
N ASN A 287 12.99 14.17 -8.98
CA ASN A 287 12.30 14.05 -7.71
C ASN A 287 13.28 13.48 -6.68
N THR A 288 14.24 14.30 -6.27
CA THR A 288 15.29 13.89 -5.34
C THR A 288 14.83 13.96 -3.90
N TYR A 289 15.46 13.18 -3.04
CA TYR A 289 15.43 13.47 -1.63
C TYR A 289 16.06 14.83 -1.36
N ALA A 290 15.49 15.55 -0.40
CA ALA A 290 16.03 16.79 0.12
C ALA A 290 15.77 16.86 1.63
N ILE A 291 16.56 17.65 2.34
CA ILE A 291 16.33 17.97 3.75
C ILE A 291 15.70 19.33 3.85
N ALA A 292 14.57 19.39 4.56
CA ALA A 292 13.83 20.61 4.79
C ALA A 292 13.69 20.94 6.28
N VAL A 293 13.65 22.23 6.56
CA VAL A 293 13.40 22.80 7.87
C VAL A 293 12.36 23.94 7.73
N PRO A 294 11.56 24.27 8.76
CA PRO A 294 10.71 25.45 8.74
C PRO A 294 11.55 26.73 8.48
N GLU A 295 11.02 27.66 7.67
CA GLU A 295 11.74 28.90 7.33
C GLU A 295 12.14 29.73 8.56
N ASN A 296 11.32 29.73 9.62
CA ASN A 296 11.63 30.41 10.88
C ASN A 296 12.84 29.76 11.59
N ILE A 297 12.93 28.44 11.61
CA ILE A 297 14.07 27.69 12.16
C ILE A 297 15.33 27.94 11.30
N ALA A 298 15.19 27.92 9.97
CA ALA A 298 16.30 28.25 9.08
C ALA A 298 16.88 29.64 9.34
N LYS A 299 16.01 30.66 9.56
CA LYS A 299 16.41 32.02 9.88
C LYS A 299 17.04 32.14 11.27
N GLU A 300 16.45 31.49 12.27
CA GLU A 300 16.91 31.52 13.67
C GLU A 300 18.34 31.00 13.79
N TYR A 301 18.65 29.88 13.13
CA TYR A 301 19.95 29.22 13.24
C TYR A 301 20.89 29.47 12.04
N GLY A 302 20.47 30.27 11.06
CA GLY A 302 21.26 30.58 9.85
C GLY A 302 21.56 29.34 9.01
N LEU A 303 20.55 28.49 8.79
CA LEU A 303 20.69 27.24 8.06
C LEU A 303 20.48 27.47 6.55
N GLU A 304 21.51 27.21 5.75
CA GLU A 304 21.49 27.30 4.27
C GLU A 304 21.80 25.96 3.61
N THR A 305 22.68 25.18 4.23
CA THR A 305 23.18 23.90 3.72
C THR A 305 22.92 22.78 4.69
N ILE A 306 22.98 21.54 4.21
CA ILE A 306 22.90 20.35 5.08
C ILE A 306 24.06 20.33 6.08
N SER A 307 25.26 20.80 5.69
CA SER A 307 26.39 20.91 6.60
C SER A 307 26.11 21.82 7.80
N ASP A 308 25.25 22.83 7.65
CA ASP A 308 24.91 23.75 8.76
C ASP A 308 24.16 23.06 9.89
N LEU A 309 23.48 21.95 9.62
CA LEU A 309 22.78 21.18 10.66
C LEU A 309 23.71 20.66 11.75
N LYS A 310 25.02 20.58 11.48
CA LYS A 310 26.01 20.21 12.51
C LYS A 310 26.03 21.14 13.71
N LYS A 311 25.67 22.41 13.50
CA LYS A 311 25.62 23.44 14.56
C LYS A 311 24.45 23.25 15.52
N VAL A 312 23.44 22.48 15.12
CA VAL A 312 22.14 22.37 15.82
C VAL A 312 21.65 20.93 15.97
N GLU A 313 22.47 19.93 15.66
CA GLU A 313 22.06 18.51 15.67
C GLU A 313 21.58 18.03 17.05
N ASP A 314 22.13 18.59 18.12
CA ASP A 314 21.73 18.25 19.51
C ASP A 314 20.46 19.01 19.96
N LYS A 315 20.03 20.02 19.22
CA LYS A 315 18.92 20.91 19.59
C LYS A 315 17.64 20.60 18.84
N LEU A 316 17.76 20.07 17.63
CA LEU A 316 16.65 19.85 16.71
C LEU A 316 16.39 18.35 16.56
N LYS A 317 15.11 18.01 16.44
CA LYS A 317 14.64 16.66 16.22
C LYS A 317 14.28 16.44 14.77
N ALA A 318 14.75 15.35 14.18
CA ALA A 318 14.41 14.95 12.82
C ALA A 318 13.28 13.92 12.81
N GLY A 319 12.38 14.04 11.81
CA GLY A 319 11.37 13.05 11.51
C GLY A 319 11.59 12.49 10.11
N PHE A 320 11.92 11.20 10.00
CA PHE A 320 12.21 10.54 8.75
C PHE A 320 11.30 9.34 8.52
N THR A 321 11.08 8.98 7.25
CA THR A 321 10.47 7.68 6.94
C THR A 321 11.44 6.56 7.28
N LEU A 322 10.92 5.36 7.56
CA LEU A 322 11.76 4.20 7.81
C LEU A 322 12.65 3.88 6.59
N GLU A 323 12.10 4.03 5.38
CA GLU A 323 12.85 3.84 4.15
C GLU A 323 14.05 4.80 4.08
N PHE A 324 13.85 6.11 4.27
CA PHE A 324 14.93 7.09 4.26
C PHE A 324 15.96 6.84 5.37
N ASN A 325 15.48 6.45 6.56
CA ASN A 325 16.36 6.18 7.69
C ASN A 325 17.38 5.06 7.42
N ASP A 326 16.98 4.06 6.64
CA ASP A 326 17.76 2.84 6.43
C ASP A 326 18.60 2.86 5.13
N ARG A 327 18.52 3.93 4.33
CA ARG A 327 19.22 4.04 3.05
C ARG A 327 20.60 4.68 3.19
N ASP A 328 21.53 4.26 2.31
CA ASP A 328 22.87 4.85 2.19
C ASP A 328 22.84 6.24 1.54
N ASP A 329 21.83 6.52 0.71
CA ASP A 329 21.50 7.85 0.17
C ASP A 329 20.41 8.56 1.01
N GLY A 330 20.25 8.17 2.27
CA GLY A 330 19.35 8.75 3.25
C GLY A 330 20.08 9.08 4.55
N ASN A 331 19.49 8.72 5.70
CA ASN A 331 20.09 9.06 7.02
C ASN A 331 21.44 8.39 7.27
N ARG A 332 21.68 7.19 6.73
CA ARG A 332 23.02 6.58 6.81
C ARG A 332 24.06 7.44 6.09
N GLY A 333 23.68 7.99 4.93
CA GLY A 333 24.53 8.94 4.19
C GLY A 333 24.70 10.27 4.92
N LEU A 334 23.67 10.80 5.58
CA LEU A 334 23.82 11.98 6.43
C LEU A 334 24.86 11.75 7.53
N LYS A 335 24.90 10.56 8.12
CA LYS A 335 25.93 10.18 9.11
C LYS A 335 27.33 10.04 8.50
N SER A 336 27.45 9.32 7.39
CA SER A 336 28.76 8.98 6.79
C SER A 336 29.39 10.14 6.02
N VAL A 337 28.60 10.93 5.27
CA VAL A 337 29.08 12.02 4.41
C VAL A 337 29.14 13.35 5.17
N TYR A 338 28.08 13.65 5.92
CA TYR A 338 27.97 14.92 6.67
C TYR A 338 28.43 14.83 8.12
N GLY A 339 28.62 13.64 8.67
CA GLY A 339 28.98 13.42 10.06
C GLY A 339 27.87 13.80 11.05
N LEU A 340 26.60 13.83 10.59
CA LEU A 340 25.47 14.22 11.41
C LEU A 340 24.98 13.07 12.29
N ASN A 341 24.71 13.36 13.56
CA ASN A 341 24.09 12.44 14.52
C ASN A 341 22.76 13.03 15.01
N LEU A 342 21.78 13.08 14.12
CA LEU A 342 20.47 13.65 14.41
C LEU A 342 19.67 12.78 15.38
N ASN A 343 18.87 13.40 16.24
CA ASN A 343 17.84 12.73 17.02
C ASN A 343 16.65 12.43 16.11
N VAL A 344 16.52 11.17 15.66
CA VAL A 344 15.55 10.77 14.63
C VAL A 344 14.36 10.04 15.23
N ALA A 345 13.15 10.49 14.90
CA ALA A 345 11.92 9.71 15.03
C ALA A 345 11.51 9.20 13.66
N THR A 346 11.27 7.89 13.52
CA THR A 346 10.74 7.31 12.28
C THR A 346 9.21 7.39 12.27
N MET A 347 8.64 7.71 11.12
CA MET A 347 7.19 7.86 10.95
C MET A 347 6.73 7.60 9.52
N GLU A 348 5.42 7.37 9.34
CA GLU A 348 4.84 7.23 8.02
C GLU A 348 4.90 8.56 7.23
N PRO A 349 5.02 8.50 5.88
CA PRO A 349 5.18 9.68 5.02
C PRO A 349 4.15 10.78 5.27
N ALA A 350 2.87 10.42 5.42
CA ALA A 350 1.78 11.38 5.62
C ALA A 350 1.84 12.11 6.97
N LEU A 351 2.50 11.51 7.97
CA LEU A 351 2.59 12.09 9.32
C LEU A 351 3.70 13.13 9.46
N ARG A 352 4.73 13.11 8.61
CA ARG A 352 5.88 14.02 8.68
C ARG A 352 5.47 15.50 8.66
N TYR A 353 4.58 15.86 7.74
CA TYR A 353 4.13 17.23 7.59
C TYR A 353 3.27 17.69 8.76
N SER A 354 2.49 16.81 9.38
CA SER A 354 1.76 17.13 10.61
C SER A 354 2.71 17.33 11.78
N ALA A 355 3.73 16.49 11.91
CA ALA A 355 4.72 16.54 12.97
C ALA A 355 5.59 17.82 12.88
N ILE A 356 5.97 18.26 11.67
CA ILE A 356 6.72 19.50 11.52
C ILE A 356 5.84 20.74 11.78
N GLN A 357 4.56 20.67 11.45
CA GLN A 357 3.62 21.75 11.69
C GLN A 357 3.28 21.91 13.18
N SER A 358 3.19 20.80 13.94
CA SER A 358 3.00 20.83 15.40
C SER A 358 4.26 21.22 16.17
N GLY A 359 5.44 21.21 15.51
CA GLY A 359 6.72 21.46 16.17
C GLY A 359 7.32 20.23 16.86
N ASP A 360 6.73 19.05 16.68
CA ASP A 360 7.26 17.79 17.24
C ASP A 360 8.60 17.39 16.60
N ILE A 361 8.83 17.83 15.36
CA ILE A 361 10.09 17.72 14.64
C ILE A 361 10.44 19.08 13.99
N GLN A 362 11.72 19.33 13.73
CA GLN A 362 12.22 20.53 13.08
C GLN A 362 13.01 20.25 11.80
N ILE A 363 13.38 19.01 11.57
CA ILE A 363 14.10 18.55 10.39
C ILE A 363 13.31 17.40 9.78
N MET A 364 13.12 17.39 8.47
CA MET A 364 12.50 16.26 7.78
C MET A 364 13.12 16.04 6.39
N GLU A 365 13.05 14.78 5.92
CA GLU A 365 13.23 14.56 4.49
C GLU A 365 11.95 14.92 3.73
N VAL A 366 12.14 15.45 2.55
CA VAL A 366 11.08 15.75 1.58
C VAL A 366 11.50 15.24 0.21
N TYR A 367 10.56 15.15 -0.71
CA TYR A 367 10.87 15.07 -2.12
C TYR A 367 10.86 16.47 -2.73
N SER A 368 11.79 16.75 -3.63
CA SER A 368 11.98 18.12 -4.19
C SER A 368 10.74 18.65 -4.92
N THR A 369 9.81 17.80 -5.32
CA THR A 369 8.53 18.14 -5.97
C THR A 369 7.32 18.13 -5.02
N ASP A 370 7.53 17.96 -3.71
CA ASP A 370 6.44 17.93 -2.73
C ASP A 370 5.74 19.29 -2.63
N PRO A 371 4.42 19.36 -2.89
CA PRO A 371 3.70 20.66 -2.87
C PRO A 371 3.57 21.25 -1.47
N GLU A 372 3.72 20.41 -0.45
CA GLU A 372 3.69 20.80 0.96
C GLU A 372 4.85 21.72 1.37
N ILE A 373 5.96 21.71 0.63
CA ILE A 373 7.11 22.59 0.89
C ILE A 373 6.63 24.05 0.89
N THR A 374 5.93 24.46 -0.15
CA THR A 374 5.35 25.81 -0.24
C THR A 374 4.23 26.01 0.77
N LYS A 375 3.33 25.04 0.92
CA LYS A 375 2.17 25.13 1.82
C LYS A 375 2.57 25.37 3.28
N TYR A 376 3.61 24.68 3.75
CA TYR A 376 4.07 24.75 5.14
C TYR A 376 5.28 25.66 5.36
N LYS A 377 5.65 26.47 4.34
CA LYS A 377 6.78 27.39 4.40
C LYS A 377 8.06 26.70 4.88
N LEU A 378 8.42 25.64 4.18
CA LEU A 378 9.64 24.90 4.43
C LEU A 378 10.76 25.41 3.54
N LYS A 379 11.97 25.49 4.09
CA LYS A 379 13.20 25.77 3.35
C LYS A 379 13.93 24.46 3.09
N ILE A 380 14.20 24.16 1.82
CA ILE A 380 15.11 23.10 1.44
C ILE A 380 16.54 23.54 1.70
N LEU A 381 17.30 22.73 2.41
CA LEU A 381 18.73 22.95 2.62
C LEU A 381 19.52 22.41 1.42
N LYS A 382 20.51 23.20 0.98
CA LYS A 382 21.36 22.81 -0.12
C LYS A 382 22.20 21.58 0.24
N ASP A 383 22.19 20.57 -0.63
CA ASP A 383 23.06 19.38 -0.53
C ASP A 383 24.47 19.73 -1.00
N ASP A 384 25.28 20.37 -0.13
CA ASP A 384 26.59 20.91 -0.44
C ASP A 384 27.71 19.86 -0.58
N LYS A 385 27.45 18.60 -0.14
CA LYS A 385 28.35 17.46 -0.33
C LYS A 385 27.83 16.43 -1.34
N HIS A 386 26.72 16.76 -2.05
CA HIS A 386 26.16 15.94 -3.12
C HIS A 386 25.86 14.49 -2.68
N LEU A 387 25.17 14.32 -1.56
CA LEU A 387 24.77 13.01 -1.04
C LEU A 387 23.66 12.38 -1.91
N PHE A 388 22.68 13.19 -2.33
CA PHE A 388 21.51 12.67 -3.01
C PHE A 388 21.77 12.49 -4.50
N PRO A 389 21.62 11.25 -5.03
CA PRO A 389 21.76 11.02 -6.47
C PRO A 389 20.55 11.58 -7.23
N PRO A 390 20.64 11.73 -8.56
CA PRO A 390 19.51 12.08 -9.40
C PRO A 390 18.40 11.05 -9.35
N TYR A 391 17.17 11.52 -9.28
CA TYR A 391 15.94 10.70 -9.26
C TYR A 391 15.03 11.11 -10.41
N GLN A 392 15.24 10.56 -11.61
CA GLN A 392 14.36 10.77 -12.74
C GLN A 392 13.31 9.67 -12.82
N GLY A 393 12.04 10.06 -12.99
CA GLY A 393 10.94 9.12 -13.14
C GLY A 393 10.94 8.45 -14.51
N ALA A 394 10.72 7.14 -14.56
CA ALA A 394 10.60 6.37 -15.78
C ALA A 394 9.68 5.15 -15.61
N PRO A 395 9.03 4.66 -16.69
CA PRO A 395 8.27 3.42 -16.63
C PRO A 395 9.19 2.21 -16.42
N LEU A 396 8.88 1.39 -15.42
CA LEU A 396 9.55 0.11 -15.16
C LEU A 396 8.57 -1.05 -15.42
N MET A 397 9.01 -2.06 -16.17
CA MET A 397 8.18 -3.21 -16.58
C MET A 397 9.01 -4.46 -16.82
N LYS A 398 8.34 -5.61 -16.97
CA LYS A 398 9.01 -6.85 -17.40
C LYS A 398 9.40 -6.79 -18.88
N ALA A 399 10.52 -7.43 -19.24
CA ALA A 399 10.92 -7.56 -20.63
C ALA A 399 9.92 -8.35 -21.48
N GLU A 400 9.24 -9.31 -20.87
CA GLU A 400 8.19 -10.11 -21.53
C GLU A 400 7.01 -9.25 -21.98
N LEU A 401 6.67 -8.20 -21.24
CA LEU A 401 5.60 -7.28 -21.59
C LEU A 401 5.90 -6.56 -22.92
N LEU A 402 7.14 -6.05 -23.08
CA LEU A 402 7.56 -5.41 -24.33
C LEU A 402 7.70 -6.38 -25.50
N LYS A 403 8.00 -7.65 -25.24
CA LYS A 403 7.96 -8.67 -26.29
C LYS A 403 6.53 -8.94 -26.76
N LYS A 404 5.56 -8.94 -25.83
CA LYS A 404 4.15 -9.14 -26.12
C LYS A 404 3.50 -7.91 -26.77
N TYR A 405 3.89 -6.72 -26.34
CA TYR A 405 3.35 -5.42 -26.79
C TYR A 405 4.50 -4.44 -27.12
N PRO A 406 5.18 -4.60 -28.25
CA PRO A 406 6.35 -3.77 -28.61
C PRO A 406 6.03 -2.28 -28.76
N GLU A 407 4.79 -1.94 -29.09
CA GLU A 407 4.30 -0.56 -29.23
C GLU A 407 4.36 0.26 -27.95
N LEU A 408 4.33 -0.40 -26.77
CA LEU A 408 4.38 0.27 -25.46
C LEU A 408 5.65 1.12 -25.30
N GLU A 409 6.78 0.65 -25.80
CA GLU A 409 8.03 1.42 -25.72
C GLU A 409 7.91 2.77 -26.44
N LYS A 410 7.37 2.78 -27.68
CA LYS A 410 7.17 4.00 -28.43
C LYS A 410 6.15 4.92 -27.80
N ILE A 411 5.06 4.35 -27.28
CA ILE A 411 3.95 5.09 -26.67
C ILE A 411 4.43 5.79 -25.40
N LEU A 412 5.06 5.06 -24.47
CA LEU A 412 5.48 5.61 -23.18
C LEU A 412 6.71 6.52 -23.31
N ASN A 413 7.61 6.27 -24.25
CA ASN A 413 8.74 7.15 -24.54
C ASN A 413 8.33 8.52 -25.13
N LYS A 414 7.05 8.77 -25.43
CA LYS A 414 6.56 10.12 -25.72
C LYS A 414 6.83 11.09 -24.57
N LEU A 415 6.84 10.60 -23.32
CA LEU A 415 7.15 11.39 -22.13
C LEU A 415 8.66 11.55 -21.87
N SER A 416 9.52 10.83 -22.58
CA SER A 416 10.97 10.91 -22.41
C SER A 416 11.50 12.32 -22.60
N GLY A 417 12.27 12.83 -21.61
CA GLY A 417 12.83 14.18 -21.63
C GLY A 417 11.78 15.30 -21.60
N LYS A 418 10.52 14.96 -21.35
CA LYS A 418 9.42 15.92 -21.16
C LYS A 418 9.11 16.06 -19.68
N ILE A 419 8.22 16.94 -19.32
CA ILE A 419 7.81 17.27 -17.96
C ILE A 419 8.98 17.85 -17.16
N THR A 420 8.93 19.15 -16.93
CA THR A 420 9.91 19.86 -16.09
C THR A 420 9.55 19.71 -14.60
N GLU A 421 10.48 20.04 -13.71
CA GLU A 421 10.23 20.06 -12.26
C GLU A 421 9.09 21.00 -11.89
N GLU A 422 9.03 22.19 -12.52
CA GLU A 422 7.96 23.16 -12.31
C GLU A 422 6.58 22.60 -12.72
N GLN A 423 6.52 21.94 -13.88
CA GLN A 423 5.30 21.30 -14.38
C GLN A 423 4.84 20.18 -13.44
N MET A 424 5.76 19.33 -12.97
CA MET A 424 5.41 18.24 -12.05
C MET A 424 4.99 18.78 -10.69
N SER A 425 5.70 19.76 -10.13
CA SER A 425 5.32 20.40 -8.86
C SER A 425 3.93 21.06 -8.93
N LYS A 426 3.61 21.70 -10.07
CA LYS A 426 2.27 22.27 -10.30
C LYS A 426 1.20 21.18 -10.32
N MET A 427 1.40 20.12 -11.08
CA MET A 427 0.46 19.00 -11.12
C MET A 427 0.28 18.33 -9.76
N ASN A 428 1.37 18.14 -9.01
CA ASN A 428 1.31 17.62 -7.65
C ASN A 428 0.50 18.54 -6.72
N TYR A 429 0.63 19.86 -6.87
CA TYR A 429 -0.15 20.83 -6.10
C TYR A 429 -1.65 20.74 -6.45
N GLU A 430 -1.99 20.66 -7.72
CA GLU A 430 -3.38 20.55 -8.17
C GLU A 430 -4.07 19.30 -7.63
N VAL A 431 -3.36 18.16 -7.58
CA VAL A 431 -3.91 16.91 -7.03
C VAL A 431 -3.85 16.91 -5.51
N GLY A 432 -2.69 17.19 -4.92
CA GLY A 432 -2.44 17.00 -3.48
C GLY A 432 -3.07 18.08 -2.61
N ILE A 433 -3.17 19.32 -3.10
CA ILE A 433 -3.64 20.48 -2.32
C ILE A 433 -5.01 20.97 -2.79
N GLU A 434 -5.21 21.14 -4.11
CA GLU A 434 -6.50 21.59 -4.65
C GLU A 434 -7.53 20.45 -4.75
N GLY A 435 -7.11 19.19 -4.64
CA GLY A 435 -8.01 18.03 -4.64
C GLY A 435 -8.57 17.67 -6.00
N LYS A 436 -7.96 18.14 -7.10
CA LYS A 436 -8.32 17.71 -8.46
C LYS A 436 -8.03 16.23 -8.64
N SER A 437 -8.78 15.54 -9.50
CA SER A 437 -8.46 14.14 -9.81
C SER A 437 -7.15 14.05 -10.60
N ALA A 438 -6.32 13.06 -10.28
CA ALA A 438 -5.06 12.82 -11.00
C ALA A 438 -5.30 12.52 -12.48
N GLU A 439 -6.42 11.88 -12.83
CA GLU A 439 -6.80 11.63 -14.22
C GLU A 439 -7.05 12.93 -14.97
N THR A 440 -7.80 13.87 -14.38
CA THR A 440 -8.08 15.18 -15.00
C THR A 440 -6.79 15.94 -15.23
N VAL A 441 -5.93 16.04 -14.20
CA VAL A 441 -4.65 16.77 -14.28
C VAL A 441 -3.73 16.13 -15.34
N ALA A 442 -3.63 14.81 -15.38
CA ALA A 442 -2.86 14.09 -16.38
C ALA A 442 -3.39 14.33 -17.80
N ARG A 443 -4.70 14.24 -17.99
CA ARG A 443 -5.35 14.46 -19.31
C ARG A 443 -5.17 15.88 -19.81
N ASP A 444 -5.38 16.86 -18.95
CA ASP A 444 -5.19 18.28 -19.27
C ASP A 444 -3.76 18.59 -19.67
N PHE A 445 -2.78 18.06 -18.93
CA PHE A 445 -1.39 18.20 -19.29
C PHE A 445 -1.07 17.57 -20.65
N LEU A 446 -1.53 16.34 -20.90
CA LEU A 446 -1.28 15.64 -22.16
C LEU A 446 -1.90 16.35 -23.36
N LYS A 447 -3.11 16.91 -23.20
CA LYS A 447 -3.78 17.72 -24.24
C LYS A 447 -3.01 19.02 -24.50
N GLN A 448 -2.70 19.79 -23.46
CA GLN A 448 -1.99 21.08 -23.58
C GLN A 448 -0.64 20.95 -24.27
N HIS A 449 0.01 19.80 -24.16
CA HIS A 449 1.32 19.56 -24.75
C HIS A 449 1.27 18.72 -26.04
N GLY A 450 0.06 18.46 -26.58
CA GLY A 450 -0.12 17.77 -27.86
C GLY A 450 0.26 16.29 -27.86
N PHE A 451 0.21 15.61 -26.72
CA PHE A 451 0.47 14.18 -26.63
C PHE A 451 -0.74 13.33 -27.02
N ILE A 452 -1.95 13.89 -26.88
CA ILE A 452 -3.22 13.30 -27.25
C ILE A 452 -4.09 14.35 -27.98
N SER A 453 -5.05 13.87 -28.77
CA SER A 453 -6.03 14.73 -29.46
C SER A 453 -7.01 15.37 -28.46
N GLU A 454 -7.69 16.45 -28.88
CA GLU A 454 -8.71 17.14 -28.07
C GLU A 454 -9.86 16.25 -27.61
#